data_8460a13fb18219d060e387c97181a4da
#
_entry.id   8460a13fb18219d060e387c97181a4da
#
_cell.length_a   1.000
_cell.length_b   1.000
_cell.length_c   1.000
_cell.angle_alpha   90.00
_cell.angle_beta   90.00
_cell.angle_gamma   90.00
#
_symmetry.space_group_name_H-M   'P 1'
#
loop_
_entity.id
_entity.type
_entity.pdbx_description
1 polymer ?
#
loop_
_entity_poly.entity_id
_entity_poly.type
_entity_poly.pdbx_seq_one_letter_code
_entity_poly.pdbx_strand_id
1 'polypeptide(L)'
;LGLFVIIFFYGIVASLLNILVIKKLLPRRIREKEFLKRPFYFIMASTTFTFALILGLIRATTSQNFLIMASDLLVEYAWLLGIVLFSLLLRLTHEHMKSAFRIYAPLITVGFIVITFRIILIPNELVNLIFPPVLLLSTLWQWGMIKRHHSNVPRVDMFYSYCSLTVFLFSVVSSWAGYTLMSVQVIIWWIMQLTCILTIASANRWLKIIGKKKKVDNKPITSTWFYHFCNQALLPVMGVASAMLSIYWAADVFNLSVLCWKIFTTNFVDLDNLKISIIRLSVAVSLWFIFSYICNTLREIMRQQFMRNDPTTADSRDMMGKNVLQVV
;
A
#
# COMPACT_ATOMS: atom_id res chain seq x y z
N LEU A 1 -11.77 -5.08 26.98
CA LEU A 1 -13.17 -5.01 26.55
C LEU A 1 -13.62 -3.57 26.31
N GLY A 2 -13.35 -2.62 27.21
CA GLY A 2 -13.75 -1.21 27.09
C GLY A 2 -13.28 -0.54 25.80
N LEU A 3 -12.04 -0.78 25.36
CA LEU A 3 -11.50 -0.21 24.12
C LEU A 3 -12.34 -0.63 22.90
N PHE A 4 -12.75 -1.89 22.78
CA PHE A 4 -13.56 -2.37 21.66
C PHE A 4 -14.98 -1.78 21.67
N VAL A 5 -15.56 -1.57 22.86
CA VAL A 5 -16.84 -0.90 23.00
C VAL A 5 -16.73 0.55 22.50
N ILE A 6 -15.69 1.28 22.89
CA ILE A 6 -15.43 2.65 22.43
C ILE A 6 -15.26 2.70 20.90
N ILE A 7 -14.50 1.77 20.32
CA ILE A 7 -14.31 1.68 18.87
C ILE A 7 -15.65 1.45 18.16
N PHE A 8 -16.50 0.57 18.69
CA PHE A 8 -17.82 0.28 18.13
C PHE A 8 -18.73 1.52 18.14
N PHE A 9 -18.83 2.20 19.29
CA PHE A 9 -19.60 3.45 19.41
C PHE A 9 -19.05 4.55 18.49
N TYR A 10 -17.72 4.70 18.43
CA TYR A 10 -17.10 5.62 17.49
C TYR A 10 -17.50 5.32 16.05
N GLY A 11 -17.44 4.05 15.63
CA GLY A 11 -17.82 3.64 14.28
C GLY A 11 -19.25 4.05 13.91
N ILE A 12 -20.20 3.87 14.85
CA ILE A 12 -21.60 4.27 14.65
C ILE A 12 -21.71 5.80 14.54
N VAL A 13 -21.18 6.54 15.51
CA VAL A 13 -21.28 8.01 15.55
C VAL A 13 -20.60 8.64 14.34
N ALA A 14 -19.39 8.21 14.01
CA ALA A 14 -18.65 8.72 12.84
C ALA A 14 -19.36 8.40 11.52
N SER A 15 -19.96 7.21 11.40
CA SER A 15 -20.76 6.86 10.21
C SER A 15 -21.98 7.74 10.07
N LEU A 16 -22.71 8.00 11.16
CA LEU A 16 -23.87 8.88 11.16
C LEU A 16 -23.49 10.34 10.81
N LEU A 17 -22.39 10.84 11.38
CA LEU A 17 -21.88 12.17 11.06
C LEU A 17 -21.47 12.28 9.58
N ASN A 18 -20.77 11.28 9.04
CA ASN A 18 -20.41 11.24 7.62
C ASN A 18 -21.66 11.23 6.72
N ILE A 19 -22.71 10.48 7.07
CA ILE A 19 -23.98 10.49 6.34
C ILE A 19 -24.63 11.89 6.37
N LEU A 20 -24.64 12.55 7.53
CA LEU A 20 -25.18 13.91 7.67
C LEU A 20 -24.39 14.92 6.84
N VAL A 21 -23.05 14.86 6.88
CA VAL A 21 -22.16 15.73 6.09
C VAL A 21 -22.42 15.54 4.60
N ILE A 22 -22.48 14.30 4.12
CA ILE A 22 -22.71 13.99 2.69
C ILE A 22 -24.09 14.47 2.24
N LYS A 23 -25.14 14.25 3.07
CA LYS A 23 -26.51 14.62 2.70
C LYS A 23 -26.78 16.10 2.83
N LYS A 24 -26.26 16.78 3.85
CA LYS A 24 -26.67 18.13 4.25
C LYS A 24 -25.65 19.23 3.94
N LEU A 25 -24.34 18.94 4.06
CA LEU A 25 -23.28 19.94 3.87
C LEU A 25 -22.66 19.95 2.47
N LEU A 26 -22.69 18.83 1.74
CA LEU A 26 -22.01 18.77 0.44
C LEU A 26 -22.85 19.43 -0.66
N PRO A 27 -22.26 20.41 -1.42
CA PRO A 27 -22.92 21.01 -2.58
C PRO A 27 -23.32 19.95 -3.61
N ARG A 28 -24.43 20.11 -4.30
CA ARG A 28 -24.93 19.20 -5.33
C ARG A 28 -23.87 18.84 -6.38
N ARG A 29 -23.03 19.82 -6.80
CA ARG A 29 -21.91 19.64 -7.74
C ARG A 29 -20.85 18.60 -7.28
N ILE A 30 -20.65 18.46 -5.96
CA ILE A 30 -19.69 17.51 -5.40
C ILE A 30 -20.37 16.15 -5.20
N ARG A 31 -21.66 16.14 -4.86
CA ARG A 31 -22.46 14.94 -4.65
C ARG A 31 -22.68 14.13 -5.94
N GLU A 32 -22.63 14.76 -7.11
CA GLU A 32 -22.76 14.13 -8.42
C GLU A 32 -21.46 13.47 -8.93
N LYS A 33 -20.33 13.66 -8.24
CA LYS A 33 -19.07 12.98 -8.60
C LYS A 33 -19.19 11.47 -8.39
N GLU A 34 -18.55 10.72 -9.27
CA GLU A 34 -18.59 9.24 -9.26
C GLU A 34 -18.26 8.60 -7.91
N PHE A 35 -17.37 9.21 -7.11
CA PHE A 35 -17.03 8.73 -5.76
C PHE A 35 -18.21 8.72 -4.78
N LEU A 36 -19.09 9.71 -4.89
CA LEU A 36 -20.24 9.88 -3.99
C LEU A 36 -21.48 9.13 -4.46
N LYS A 37 -21.47 8.58 -5.69
CA LYS A 37 -22.49 7.62 -6.14
C LYS A 37 -22.43 6.31 -5.35
N ARG A 38 -21.39 6.10 -4.50
CA ARG A 38 -21.17 4.91 -3.67
C ARG A 38 -21.08 5.28 -2.19
N PRO A 39 -22.15 5.78 -1.60
CA PRO A 39 -22.11 6.38 -0.26
C PRO A 39 -21.60 5.40 0.80
N PHE A 40 -21.97 4.13 0.72
CA PHE A 40 -21.59 3.13 1.72
C PHE A 40 -20.07 2.95 1.83
N TYR A 41 -19.37 2.66 0.73
CA TYR A 41 -17.92 2.45 0.74
C TYR A 41 -17.15 3.74 1.00
N PHE A 42 -17.67 4.88 0.55
CA PHE A 42 -17.09 6.18 0.84
C PHE A 42 -17.20 6.52 2.33
N ILE A 43 -18.35 6.25 2.94
CA ILE A 43 -18.56 6.45 4.38
C ILE A 43 -17.63 5.53 5.18
N MET A 44 -17.53 4.25 4.82
CA MET A 44 -16.59 3.33 5.46
C MET A 44 -15.14 3.82 5.36
N ALA A 45 -14.68 4.22 4.16
CA ALA A 45 -13.33 4.73 3.97
C ALA A 45 -13.08 6.02 4.79
N SER A 46 -14.01 6.97 4.74
CA SER A 46 -13.94 8.21 5.52
C SER A 46 -13.89 7.92 7.03
N THR A 47 -14.73 7.01 7.52
CA THR A 47 -14.76 6.63 8.93
C THR A 47 -13.47 5.98 9.38
N THR A 48 -12.87 5.11 8.56
CA THR A 48 -11.59 4.46 8.90
C THR A 48 -10.43 5.46 8.89
N PHE A 49 -10.38 6.40 7.95
CA PHE A 49 -9.34 7.43 7.94
C PHE A 49 -9.47 8.40 9.11
N THR A 50 -10.68 8.84 9.45
CA THR A 50 -10.89 9.70 10.64
C THR A 50 -10.54 8.96 11.93
N PHE A 51 -10.83 7.66 12.00
CA PHE A 51 -10.43 6.81 13.13
C PHE A 51 -8.90 6.73 13.26
N ALA A 52 -8.18 6.48 12.15
CA ALA A 52 -6.72 6.46 12.15
C ALA A 52 -6.12 7.79 12.60
N LEU A 53 -6.69 8.93 12.16
CA LEU A 53 -6.24 10.26 12.57
C LEU A 53 -6.44 10.50 14.08
N ILE A 54 -7.61 10.15 14.62
CA ILE A 54 -7.91 10.31 16.05
C ILE A 54 -6.98 9.44 16.90
N LEU A 55 -6.76 8.17 16.51
CA LEU A 55 -5.83 7.30 17.20
C LEU A 55 -4.39 7.82 17.15
N GLY A 56 -3.96 8.35 15.99
CA GLY A 56 -2.66 8.99 15.84
C GLY A 56 -2.49 10.19 16.78
N LEU A 57 -3.56 10.95 16.99
CA LEU A 57 -3.59 12.07 17.91
C LEU A 57 -3.53 11.61 19.38
N ILE A 58 -4.28 10.57 19.73
CA ILE A 58 -4.23 9.94 21.07
C ILE A 58 -2.81 9.43 21.36
N ARG A 59 -2.18 8.75 20.40
CA ARG A 59 -0.79 8.32 20.51
C ARG A 59 0.16 9.48 20.82
N ALA A 60 0.01 10.60 20.11
CA ALA A 60 0.88 11.77 20.27
C ALA A 60 0.70 12.48 21.62
N THR A 61 -0.47 12.33 22.26
CA THR A 61 -0.81 13.05 23.51
C THR A 61 -0.74 12.16 24.75
N THR A 62 -0.62 10.84 24.60
CA THR A 62 -0.67 9.88 25.72
C THR A 62 0.72 9.36 26.06
N SER A 63 1.03 9.25 27.36
CA SER A 63 2.26 8.65 27.88
C SER A 63 2.11 7.21 28.37
N GLN A 64 0.91 6.62 28.31
CA GLN A 64 0.66 5.26 28.77
C GLN A 64 1.08 4.22 27.73
N ASN A 65 2.04 3.38 28.04
CA ASN A 65 2.62 2.37 27.14
C ASN A 65 1.58 1.45 26.49
N PHE A 66 0.55 1.03 27.25
CA PHE A 66 -0.53 0.19 26.72
C PHE A 66 -1.33 0.92 25.62
N LEU A 67 -1.72 2.17 25.88
CA LEU A 67 -2.48 2.96 24.91
C LEU A 67 -1.65 3.29 23.67
N ILE A 68 -0.36 3.54 23.82
CA ILE A 68 0.57 3.76 22.71
C ILE A 68 0.60 2.50 21.82
N MET A 69 0.89 1.33 22.42
CA MET A 69 0.95 0.06 21.67
C MET A 69 -0.38 -0.27 20.97
N ALA A 70 -1.49 -0.16 21.70
CA ALA A 70 -2.81 -0.47 21.17
C ALA A 70 -3.21 0.50 20.04
N SER A 71 -2.92 1.80 20.20
CA SER A 71 -3.20 2.80 19.16
C SER A 71 -2.36 2.58 17.92
N ASP A 72 -1.09 2.20 18.03
CA ASP A 72 -0.23 1.90 16.90
C ASP A 72 -0.80 0.77 16.04
N LEU A 73 -1.06 -0.36 16.66
CA LEU A 73 -1.60 -1.53 15.95
C LEU A 73 -2.96 -1.23 15.29
N LEU A 74 -3.82 -0.46 15.97
CA LEU A 74 -5.12 -0.06 15.44
C LEU A 74 -5.02 0.97 14.31
N VAL A 75 -4.06 1.89 14.37
CA VAL A 75 -3.79 2.85 13.28
C VAL A 75 -3.34 2.12 12.02
N GLU A 76 -2.40 1.18 12.16
CA GLU A 76 -1.93 0.37 11.03
C GLU A 76 -3.05 -0.43 10.38
N TYR A 77 -3.89 -1.05 11.20
CA TYR A 77 -5.06 -1.77 10.72
C TYR A 77 -6.11 -0.85 10.04
N ALA A 78 -6.39 0.29 10.65
CA ALA A 78 -7.31 1.27 10.06
C ALA A 78 -6.77 1.83 8.75
N TRP A 79 -5.44 2.01 8.65
CA TRP A 79 -4.78 2.39 7.39
C TRP A 79 -4.96 1.32 6.33
N LEU A 80 -4.70 0.05 6.63
CA LEU A 80 -4.94 -1.06 5.72
C LEU A 80 -6.38 -1.06 5.19
N LEU A 81 -7.36 -1.02 6.08
CA LEU A 81 -8.77 -1.06 5.70
C LEU A 81 -9.15 0.18 4.87
N GLY A 82 -8.71 1.35 5.30
CA GLY A 82 -8.96 2.61 4.61
C GLY A 82 -8.36 2.63 3.21
N ILE A 83 -7.10 2.18 3.04
CA ILE A 83 -6.45 2.19 1.74
C ILE A 83 -6.99 1.12 0.79
N VAL A 84 -7.40 -0.05 1.29
CA VAL A 84 -8.12 -1.05 0.50
C VAL A 84 -9.40 -0.44 -0.07
N LEU A 85 -10.23 0.16 0.78
CA LEU A 85 -11.48 0.80 0.37
C LEU A 85 -11.23 1.96 -0.62
N PHE A 86 -10.25 2.83 -0.32
CA PHE A 86 -9.90 3.96 -1.19
C PHE A 86 -9.36 3.51 -2.55
N SER A 87 -8.48 2.52 -2.56
CA SER A 87 -7.95 1.93 -3.79
C SER A 87 -9.07 1.34 -4.67
N LEU A 88 -10.02 0.62 -4.06
CA LEU A 88 -11.17 0.08 -4.77
C LEU A 88 -12.10 1.19 -5.31
N LEU A 89 -12.35 2.23 -4.51
CA LEU A 89 -13.15 3.38 -4.93
C LEU A 89 -12.54 4.12 -6.14
N LEU A 90 -11.21 4.22 -6.21
CA LEU A 90 -10.51 4.86 -7.31
C LEU A 90 -10.48 4.03 -8.58
N ARG A 91 -10.45 2.70 -8.47
CA ARG A 91 -10.18 1.80 -9.60
C ARG A 91 -11.41 1.14 -10.20
N LEU A 92 -12.47 0.91 -9.41
CA LEU A 92 -13.57 0.04 -9.81
C LEU A 92 -14.87 0.79 -10.08
N THR A 93 -15.66 0.23 -10.98
CA THR A 93 -17.06 0.59 -11.20
C THR A 93 -17.96 -0.08 -10.15
N HIS A 94 -19.20 0.38 -10.01
CA HIS A 94 -20.09 -0.05 -8.94
C HIS A 94 -20.34 -1.57 -8.88
N GLU A 95 -20.42 -2.22 -10.02
CA GLU A 95 -20.74 -3.66 -10.12
C GLU A 95 -19.64 -4.57 -9.59
N HIS A 96 -18.38 -4.22 -9.81
CA HIS A 96 -17.23 -5.03 -9.41
C HIS A 96 -16.74 -4.79 -8.00
N MET A 97 -17.16 -3.69 -7.35
CA MET A 97 -16.61 -3.26 -6.08
C MET A 97 -16.93 -4.23 -4.93
N LYS A 98 -18.15 -4.74 -4.87
CA LYS A 98 -18.57 -5.70 -3.84
C LYS A 98 -17.78 -7.01 -3.93
N SER A 99 -17.55 -7.49 -5.16
CA SER A 99 -16.77 -8.71 -5.41
C SER A 99 -15.29 -8.50 -5.04
N ALA A 100 -14.71 -7.38 -5.43
CA ALA A 100 -13.33 -7.06 -5.11
C ALA A 100 -13.09 -6.87 -3.59
N PHE A 101 -14.00 -6.17 -2.89
CA PHE A 101 -13.87 -6.04 -1.43
C PHE A 101 -13.94 -7.41 -0.72
N ARG A 102 -14.83 -8.31 -1.17
CA ARG A 102 -14.95 -9.66 -0.60
C ARG A 102 -13.67 -10.49 -0.73
N ILE A 103 -12.85 -10.25 -1.75
CA ILE A 103 -11.57 -10.95 -1.93
C ILE A 103 -10.56 -10.55 -0.86
N TYR A 104 -10.59 -9.29 -0.40
CA TYR A 104 -9.72 -8.82 0.69
C TYR A 104 -10.27 -9.15 2.08
N ALA A 105 -11.56 -9.50 2.20
CA ALA A 105 -12.21 -9.73 3.49
C ALA A 105 -11.52 -10.78 4.36
N PRO A 106 -11.08 -11.95 3.88
CA PRO A 106 -10.39 -12.93 4.72
C PRO A 106 -9.09 -12.36 5.33
N LEU A 107 -8.28 -11.65 4.52
CA LEU A 107 -7.04 -11.04 5.00
C LEU A 107 -7.30 -9.95 6.04
N ILE A 108 -8.30 -9.10 5.81
CA ILE A 108 -8.72 -8.06 6.75
C ILE A 108 -9.19 -8.68 8.07
N THR A 109 -9.96 -9.75 8.01
CA THR A 109 -10.47 -10.45 9.21
C THR A 109 -9.34 -11.10 9.99
N VAL A 110 -8.41 -11.78 9.34
CA VAL A 110 -7.24 -12.38 10.00
C VAL A 110 -6.35 -11.30 10.61
N GLY A 111 -6.11 -10.20 9.89
CA GLY A 111 -5.39 -9.06 10.43
C GLY A 111 -6.03 -8.50 11.70
N PHE A 112 -7.35 -8.39 11.71
CA PHE A 112 -8.09 -7.97 12.92
C PHE A 112 -7.91 -8.95 14.09
N ILE A 113 -7.99 -10.26 13.83
CA ILE A 113 -7.80 -11.29 14.86
C ILE A 113 -6.38 -11.22 15.43
N VAL A 114 -5.36 -11.11 14.58
CA VAL A 114 -3.95 -11.01 14.99
C VAL A 114 -3.73 -9.79 15.88
N ILE A 115 -4.22 -8.63 15.46
CA ILE A 115 -4.09 -7.38 16.22
C ILE A 115 -4.85 -7.47 17.55
N THR A 116 -6.05 -8.06 17.54
CA THR A 116 -6.85 -8.26 18.75
C THR A 116 -6.10 -9.14 19.76
N PHE A 117 -5.50 -10.24 19.30
CA PHE A 117 -4.71 -11.12 20.17
C PHE A 117 -3.50 -10.39 20.77
N ARG A 118 -2.85 -9.53 19.96
CA ARG A 118 -1.72 -8.72 20.42
C ARG A 118 -2.13 -7.68 21.46
N ILE A 119 -3.26 -6.98 21.26
CA ILE A 119 -3.76 -5.97 22.21
C ILE A 119 -4.21 -6.60 23.53
N ILE A 120 -4.87 -7.76 23.48
CA ILE A 120 -5.37 -8.46 24.69
C ILE A 120 -4.22 -9.16 25.44
N LEU A 121 -3.02 -9.24 24.83
CA LEU A 121 -1.86 -9.95 25.38
C LEU A 121 -2.17 -11.42 25.70
N ILE A 122 -2.79 -12.12 24.74
CA ILE A 122 -3.13 -13.55 24.90
C ILE A 122 -1.82 -14.35 25.07
N PRO A 123 -1.76 -15.30 26.04
CA PRO A 123 -0.60 -16.14 26.24
C PRO A 123 -0.25 -16.94 24.97
N ASN A 124 1.04 -17.11 24.69
CA ASN A 124 1.53 -17.79 23.49
C ASN A 124 0.99 -19.23 23.35
N GLU A 125 0.74 -19.92 24.44
CA GLU A 125 0.16 -21.26 24.46
C GLU A 125 -1.24 -21.30 23.86
N LEU A 126 -2.09 -20.33 24.22
CA LEU A 126 -3.43 -20.19 23.65
C LEU A 126 -3.37 -19.74 22.17
N VAL A 127 -2.44 -18.88 21.82
CA VAL A 127 -2.21 -18.49 20.40
C VAL A 127 -1.83 -19.72 19.59
N ASN A 128 -0.92 -20.55 20.08
CA ASN A 128 -0.49 -21.79 19.43
C ASN A 128 -1.63 -22.80 19.22
N LEU A 129 -2.62 -22.78 20.10
CA LEU A 129 -3.78 -23.67 20.00
C LEU A 129 -4.84 -23.14 19.04
N ILE A 130 -5.15 -21.84 19.13
CA ILE A 130 -6.29 -21.22 18.40
C ILE A 130 -5.89 -20.83 16.97
N PHE A 131 -4.65 -20.39 16.76
CA PHE A 131 -4.23 -19.78 15.52
C PHE A 131 -4.19 -20.75 14.31
N PRO A 132 -3.66 -21.99 14.43
CA PRO A 132 -3.63 -22.94 13.30
C PRO A 132 -5.01 -23.23 12.70
N PRO A 133 -6.07 -23.56 13.47
CA PRO A 133 -7.41 -23.77 12.92
C PRO A 133 -8.02 -22.50 12.33
N VAL A 134 -7.77 -21.32 12.91
CA VAL A 134 -8.25 -20.04 12.37
C VAL A 134 -7.62 -19.78 11.01
N LEU A 135 -6.32 -20.02 10.86
CA LEU A 135 -5.62 -19.88 9.59
C LEU A 135 -6.13 -20.85 8.53
N LEU A 136 -6.38 -22.11 8.90
CA LEU A 136 -6.91 -23.11 7.98
C LEU A 136 -8.29 -22.67 7.47
N LEU A 137 -9.19 -22.27 8.35
CA LEU A 137 -10.52 -21.76 7.97
C LEU A 137 -10.42 -20.53 7.07
N SER A 138 -9.50 -19.62 7.37
CA SER A 138 -9.26 -18.40 6.57
C SER A 138 -8.70 -18.73 5.19
N THR A 139 -7.84 -19.73 5.09
CA THR A 139 -7.29 -20.21 3.81
C THR A 139 -8.39 -20.82 2.94
N LEU A 140 -9.25 -21.66 3.52
CA LEU A 140 -10.41 -22.24 2.82
C LEU A 140 -11.40 -21.16 2.38
N TRP A 141 -11.63 -20.17 3.23
CA TRP A 141 -12.47 -19.02 2.88
C TRP A 141 -11.87 -18.21 1.73
N GLN A 142 -10.55 -17.90 1.78
CA GLN A 142 -9.85 -17.20 0.69
C GLN A 142 -9.95 -17.97 -0.63
N TRP A 143 -9.71 -19.28 -0.61
CA TRP A 143 -9.87 -20.16 -1.76
C TRP A 143 -11.29 -20.10 -2.34
N GLY A 144 -12.31 -20.22 -1.49
CA GLY A 144 -13.71 -20.11 -1.89
C GLY A 144 -14.07 -18.77 -2.50
N MET A 145 -13.51 -17.67 -1.96
CA MET A 145 -13.72 -16.32 -2.50
C MET A 145 -13.06 -16.15 -3.88
N ILE A 146 -11.86 -16.64 -4.07
CA ILE A 146 -11.16 -16.62 -5.36
C ILE A 146 -12.02 -17.39 -6.41
N LYS A 147 -12.43 -18.61 -6.08
CA LYS A 147 -13.22 -19.44 -7.01
C LYS A 147 -14.55 -18.80 -7.40
N ARG A 148 -15.24 -18.14 -6.46
CA ARG A 148 -16.55 -17.52 -6.69
C ARG A 148 -16.50 -16.20 -7.47
N HIS A 149 -15.40 -15.46 -7.38
CA HIS A 149 -15.32 -14.09 -7.88
C HIS A 149 -14.27 -13.91 -9.00
N HIS A 150 -13.72 -15.00 -9.52
CA HIS A 150 -12.66 -14.99 -10.54
C HIS A 150 -12.99 -14.16 -11.78
N SER A 151 -14.21 -14.23 -12.27
CA SER A 151 -14.65 -13.52 -13.49
C SER A 151 -14.98 -12.04 -13.28
N ASN A 152 -15.29 -11.64 -12.03
CA ASN A 152 -15.88 -10.33 -11.73
C ASN A 152 -14.87 -9.33 -11.11
N VAL A 153 -13.57 -9.66 -11.10
CA VAL A 153 -12.55 -8.86 -10.44
C VAL A 153 -11.39 -8.58 -11.40
N PRO A 154 -10.78 -7.38 -11.34
CA PRO A 154 -9.61 -7.05 -12.16
C PRO A 154 -8.45 -8.03 -11.94
N ARG A 155 -7.70 -8.32 -13.00
CA ARG A 155 -6.56 -9.26 -12.96
C ARG A 155 -5.52 -8.92 -11.88
N VAL A 156 -5.31 -7.64 -11.63
CA VAL A 156 -4.33 -7.17 -10.62
C VAL A 156 -4.79 -7.52 -9.20
N ASP A 157 -6.07 -7.31 -8.89
CA ASP A 157 -6.61 -7.65 -7.55
C ASP A 157 -6.69 -9.18 -7.37
N MET A 158 -6.94 -9.92 -8.45
CA MET A 158 -6.84 -11.38 -8.42
C MET A 158 -5.41 -11.87 -8.14
N PHE A 159 -4.41 -11.24 -8.75
CA PHE A 159 -3.01 -11.55 -8.46
C PHE A 159 -2.69 -11.34 -6.98
N TYR A 160 -3.09 -10.22 -6.38
CA TYR A 160 -2.90 -9.98 -4.93
C TYR A 160 -3.63 -11.00 -4.07
N SER A 161 -4.79 -11.46 -4.52
CA SER A 161 -5.56 -12.50 -3.83
C SER A 161 -4.85 -13.87 -3.87
N TYR A 162 -4.24 -14.23 -4.99
CA TYR A 162 -3.41 -15.44 -5.08
C TYR A 162 -2.15 -15.34 -4.21
N CYS A 163 -1.48 -14.19 -4.19
CA CYS A 163 -0.37 -13.95 -3.27
C CYS A 163 -0.82 -14.10 -1.80
N SER A 164 -1.97 -13.54 -1.44
CA SER A 164 -2.54 -13.70 -0.10
C SER A 164 -2.83 -15.17 0.22
N LEU A 165 -3.34 -15.94 -0.73
CA LEU A 165 -3.57 -17.38 -0.56
C LEU A 165 -2.25 -18.14 -0.33
N THR A 166 -1.20 -17.81 -1.08
CA THR A 166 0.14 -18.43 -0.90
C THR A 166 0.68 -18.13 0.49
N VAL A 167 0.54 -16.87 0.95
CA VAL A 167 0.94 -16.48 2.31
C VAL A 167 0.14 -17.25 3.37
N PHE A 168 -1.17 -17.39 3.20
CA PHE A 168 -1.99 -18.18 4.12
C PHE A 168 -1.57 -19.66 4.14
N LEU A 169 -1.34 -20.27 2.99
CA LEU A 169 -0.86 -21.66 2.91
C LEU A 169 0.48 -21.85 3.63
N PHE A 170 1.43 -20.95 3.38
CA PHE A 170 2.72 -20.98 4.07
C PHE A 170 2.53 -20.82 5.59
N SER A 171 1.67 -19.90 6.01
CA SER A 171 1.37 -19.64 7.42
C SER A 171 0.68 -20.81 8.10
N VAL A 172 -0.23 -21.52 7.43
CA VAL A 172 -0.84 -22.76 7.93
C VAL A 172 0.24 -23.81 8.15
N VAL A 173 1.07 -24.09 7.15
CA VAL A 173 2.13 -25.11 7.24
C VAL A 173 3.09 -24.78 8.39
N SER A 174 3.55 -23.53 8.47
CA SER A 174 4.48 -23.08 9.52
C SER A 174 3.85 -23.18 10.91
N SER A 175 2.56 -22.83 11.05
CA SER A 175 1.86 -22.89 12.31
C SER A 175 1.63 -24.33 12.80
N TRP A 176 1.31 -25.25 11.89
CA TRP A 176 1.16 -26.68 12.21
C TRP A 176 2.50 -27.35 12.51
N ALA A 177 3.61 -26.86 11.92
CA ALA A 177 4.96 -27.30 12.28
C ALA A 177 5.46 -26.76 13.64
N GLY A 178 4.63 -25.97 14.36
CA GLY A 178 4.98 -25.41 15.66
C GLY A 178 5.59 -24.01 15.61
N TYR A 179 5.82 -23.44 14.43
CA TYR A 179 6.40 -22.10 14.23
C TYR A 179 5.31 -21.01 14.14
N THR A 180 4.42 -20.95 15.13
CA THR A 180 3.25 -20.03 15.12
C THR A 180 3.66 -18.57 15.07
N LEU A 181 4.73 -18.18 15.77
CA LEU A 181 5.26 -16.82 15.74
C LEU A 181 5.69 -16.40 14.33
N MET A 182 6.41 -17.27 13.63
CA MET A 182 6.80 -17.04 12.24
C MET A 182 5.61 -16.94 11.30
N SER A 183 4.60 -17.79 11.51
CA SER A 183 3.34 -17.74 10.76
C SER A 183 2.64 -16.38 10.89
N VAL A 184 2.50 -15.88 12.12
CA VAL A 184 1.91 -14.55 12.40
C VAL A 184 2.73 -13.44 11.77
N GLN A 185 4.05 -13.50 11.88
CA GLN A 185 4.97 -12.49 11.33
C GLN A 185 4.87 -12.39 9.80
N VAL A 186 4.76 -13.51 9.11
CA VAL A 186 4.60 -13.55 7.64
C VAL A 186 3.27 -12.93 7.21
N ILE A 187 2.19 -13.17 7.97
CA ILE A 187 0.89 -12.55 7.69
C ILE A 187 0.95 -11.03 7.90
N ILE A 188 1.53 -10.57 9.00
CA ILE A 188 1.69 -9.14 9.27
C ILE A 188 2.55 -8.49 8.18
N TRP A 189 3.66 -9.11 7.80
CA TRP A 189 4.49 -8.63 6.70
C TRP A 189 3.68 -8.49 5.41
N TRP A 190 2.87 -9.49 5.05
CA TRP A 190 2.06 -9.42 3.84
C TRP A 190 1.00 -8.32 3.91
N ILE A 191 0.35 -8.14 5.06
CA ILE A 191 -0.60 -7.06 5.31
C ILE A 191 0.06 -5.70 5.09
N MET A 192 1.26 -5.48 5.66
CA MET A 192 2.01 -4.23 5.50
C MET A 192 2.45 -4.02 4.05
N GLN A 193 2.97 -5.05 3.40
CA GLN A 193 3.36 -4.99 2.00
C GLN A 193 2.18 -4.67 1.08
N LEU A 194 1.05 -5.33 1.28
CA LEU A 194 -0.16 -5.06 0.51
C LEU A 194 -0.65 -3.62 0.71
N THR A 195 -0.61 -3.12 1.94
CA THR A 195 -0.97 -1.73 2.26
C THR A 195 -0.07 -0.75 1.50
N CYS A 196 1.23 -0.97 1.47
CA CYS A 196 2.18 -0.16 0.70
C CYS A 196 1.87 -0.21 -0.81
N ILE A 197 1.69 -1.41 -1.37
CA ILE A 197 1.37 -1.59 -2.79
C ILE A 197 0.08 -0.86 -3.17
N LEU A 198 -0.98 -1.01 -2.38
CA LEU A 198 -2.26 -0.37 -2.64
C LEU A 198 -2.19 1.16 -2.48
N THR A 199 -1.36 1.66 -1.55
CA THR A 199 -1.09 3.10 -1.40
C THR A 199 -0.43 3.66 -2.65
N ILE A 200 0.63 3.02 -3.14
CA ILE A 200 1.35 3.42 -4.35
C ILE A 200 0.44 3.33 -5.59
N ALA A 201 -0.32 2.24 -5.72
CA ALA A 201 -1.28 2.06 -6.82
C ALA A 201 -2.37 3.14 -6.81
N SER A 202 -2.86 3.52 -5.63
CA SER A 202 -3.84 4.59 -5.45
C SER A 202 -3.26 5.97 -5.79
N ALA A 203 -2.03 6.25 -5.36
CA ALA A 203 -1.31 7.47 -5.71
C ALA A 203 -1.07 7.58 -7.23
N ASN A 204 -0.63 6.49 -7.87
CA ASN A 204 -0.46 6.43 -9.32
C ASN A 204 -1.80 6.71 -10.06
N ARG A 205 -2.88 6.07 -9.62
CA ARG A 205 -4.20 6.30 -10.22
C ARG A 205 -4.66 7.73 -10.06
N TRP A 206 -4.47 8.31 -8.88
CA TRP A 206 -4.83 9.69 -8.59
C TRP A 206 -4.03 10.67 -9.44
N LEU A 207 -2.71 10.48 -9.57
CA LEU A 207 -1.86 11.26 -10.47
C LEU A 207 -2.35 11.18 -11.92
N LYS A 208 -2.69 10.00 -12.43
CA LYS A 208 -3.24 9.83 -13.78
C LYS A 208 -4.57 10.57 -13.98
N ILE A 209 -5.44 10.59 -12.98
CA ILE A 209 -6.70 11.35 -13.04
C ILE A 209 -6.42 12.86 -13.12
N ILE A 210 -5.48 13.37 -12.31
CA ILE A 210 -5.06 14.78 -12.36
C ILE A 210 -4.42 15.11 -13.70
N GLY A 211 -3.53 14.24 -14.21
CA GLY A 211 -2.86 14.41 -15.48
C GLY A 211 -3.86 14.55 -16.64
N LYS A 212 -4.83 13.64 -16.73
CA LYS A 212 -5.92 13.72 -17.71
C LYS A 212 -6.75 15.00 -17.59
N LYS A 213 -7.10 15.39 -16.36
CA LYS A 213 -7.89 16.61 -16.10
C LYS A 213 -7.13 17.88 -16.53
N LYS A 214 -5.83 17.92 -16.29
CA LYS A 214 -4.96 19.06 -16.64
C LYS A 214 -4.43 19.00 -18.08
N LYS A 215 -4.79 17.95 -18.85
CA LYS A 215 -4.29 17.68 -20.21
C LYS A 215 -2.76 17.75 -20.28
N VAL A 216 -2.09 17.07 -19.32
CA VAL A 216 -0.64 17.09 -19.17
C VAL A 216 0.06 16.55 -20.43
N ASP A 217 -0.54 15.54 -21.08
CA ASP A 217 0.01 14.91 -22.29
C ASP A 217 0.18 15.88 -23.46
N ASN A 218 -0.55 17.01 -23.46
CA ASN A 218 -0.50 18.04 -24.52
C ASN A 218 0.40 19.24 -24.13
N LYS A 219 1.09 19.17 -22.99
CA LYS A 219 1.94 20.25 -22.49
C LYS A 219 3.42 19.89 -22.56
N PRO A 220 4.32 20.85 -22.79
CA PRO A 220 5.75 20.60 -22.76
C PRO A 220 6.20 20.09 -21.39
N ILE A 221 7.19 19.20 -21.37
CA ILE A 221 7.73 18.58 -20.17
C ILE A 221 8.22 19.63 -19.17
N THR A 222 8.77 20.74 -19.64
CA THR A 222 9.22 21.85 -18.79
C THR A 222 8.14 22.42 -17.87
N SER A 223 6.86 22.39 -18.29
CA SER A 223 5.73 22.85 -17.47
C SER A 223 5.08 21.74 -16.62
N THR A 224 5.42 20.48 -16.89
CA THR A 224 4.82 19.30 -16.27
C THR A 224 5.86 18.34 -15.63
N TRP A 225 7.11 18.84 -15.46
CA TRP A 225 8.23 18.07 -14.95
C TRP A 225 7.93 17.34 -13.63
N PHE A 226 7.21 18.00 -12.73
CA PHE A 226 6.83 17.41 -11.42
C PHE A 226 5.91 16.21 -11.57
N TYR A 227 4.96 16.26 -12.52
CA TYR A 227 4.08 15.13 -12.79
C TYR A 227 4.86 13.94 -13.33
N HIS A 228 5.77 14.19 -14.29
CA HIS A 228 6.63 13.16 -14.88
C HIS A 228 7.60 12.59 -13.85
N PHE A 229 8.19 13.46 -13.01
CA PHE A 229 9.04 13.04 -11.89
C PHE A 229 8.29 12.10 -10.93
N CYS A 230 7.09 12.48 -10.50
CA CYS A 230 6.29 11.63 -9.60
C CYS A 230 5.97 10.27 -10.23
N ASN A 231 5.63 10.26 -11.53
CA ASN A 231 5.20 9.02 -12.19
C ASN A 231 6.36 8.11 -12.60
N GLN A 232 7.50 8.67 -13.05
CA GLN A 232 8.62 7.92 -13.62
C GLN A 232 9.75 7.63 -12.62
N ALA A 233 9.93 8.46 -11.58
CA ALA A 233 10.98 8.29 -10.59
C ALA A 233 10.42 8.00 -9.20
N LEU A 234 9.57 8.87 -8.66
CA LEU A 234 9.12 8.78 -7.27
C LEU A 234 8.31 7.51 -6.98
N LEU A 235 7.32 7.17 -7.81
CA LEU A 235 6.48 5.97 -7.59
C LEU A 235 7.26 4.66 -7.66
N PRO A 236 8.16 4.41 -8.66
CA PRO A 236 9.01 3.24 -8.66
C PRO A 236 9.95 3.16 -7.46
N VAL A 237 10.58 4.29 -7.09
CA VAL A 237 11.44 4.36 -5.89
C VAL A 237 10.67 4.03 -4.62
N MET A 238 9.47 4.57 -4.46
CA MET A 238 8.58 4.19 -3.35
C MET A 238 8.21 2.70 -3.38
N GLY A 239 8.07 2.11 -4.57
CA GLY A 239 7.86 0.67 -4.75
C GLY A 239 9.01 -0.16 -4.18
N VAL A 240 10.24 0.21 -4.48
CA VAL A 240 11.44 -0.45 -3.93
C VAL A 240 11.53 -0.25 -2.42
N ALA A 241 11.37 0.99 -1.94
CA ALA A 241 11.42 1.32 -0.53
C ALA A 241 10.32 0.60 0.28
N SER A 242 9.15 0.37 -0.32
CA SER A 242 8.02 -0.29 0.33
C SER A 242 8.34 -1.72 0.77
N ALA A 243 9.16 -2.43 -0.01
CA ALA A 243 9.56 -3.80 0.33
C ALA A 243 10.40 -3.83 1.62
N MET A 244 11.33 -2.91 1.76
CA MET A 244 12.14 -2.80 2.99
C MET A 244 11.31 -2.29 4.16
N LEU A 245 10.47 -1.30 3.93
CA LEU A 245 9.62 -0.69 4.94
C LEU A 245 8.63 -1.69 5.53
N SER A 246 8.00 -2.54 4.70
CA SER A 246 7.05 -3.54 5.15
C SER A 246 7.71 -4.63 6.01
N ILE A 247 8.93 -5.04 5.65
CA ILE A 247 9.70 -6.01 6.45
C ILE A 247 10.11 -5.39 7.78
N TYR A 248 10.58 -4.14 7.76
CA TYR A 248 10.96 -3.41 8.97
C TYR A 248 9.78 -3.24 9.93
N TRP A 249 8.62 -2.79 9.44
CA TRP A 249 7.42 -2.66 10.26
C TRP A 249 6.91 -3.99 10.80
N ALA A 250 6.92 -5.05 9.98
CA ALA A 250 6.55 -6.38 10.45
C ALA A 250 7.50 -6.89 11.57
N ALA A 251 8.79 -6.57 11.49
CA ALA A 251 9.75 -6.88 12.53
C ALA A 251 9.53 -6.03 13.79
N ASP A 252 9.15 -4.76 13.64
CA ASP A 252 8.92 -3.83 14.75
C ASP A 252 7.74 -4.25 15.63
N VAL A 253 6.69 -4.80 15.06
CA VAL A 253 5.56 -5.39 15.79
C VAL A 253 6.02 -6.41 16.84
N PHE A 254 7.16 -7.10 16.61
CA PHE A 254 7.74 -8.10 17.52
C PHE A 254 8.98 -7.59 18.25
N ASN A 255 9.27 -6.28 18.23
CA ASN A 255 10.49 -5.68 18.77
C ASN A 255 11.78 -6.24 18.15
N LEU A 256 11.73 -6.68 16.91
CA LEU A 256 12.86 -7.22 16.13
C LEU A 256 13.43 -6.21 15.13
N SER A 257 13.02 -4.95 15.19
CA SER A 257 13.44 -3.88 14.27
C SER A 257 14.95 -3.67 14.24
N VAL A 258 15.63 -3.75 15.39
CA VAL A 258 17.09 -3.62 15.49
C VAL A 258 17.80 -4.79 14.76
N LEU A 259 17.30 -6.02 14.93
CA LEU A 259 17.83 -7.19 14.23
C LEU A 259 17.60 -7.07 12.71
N CYS A 260 16.42 -6.66 12.31
CA CYS A 260 16.05 -6.44 10.92
C CYS A 260 16.98 -5.39 10.27
N TRP A 261 17.21 -4.26 10.94
CA TRP A 261 18.13 -3.23 10.47
C TRP A 261 19.55 -3.74 10.32
N LYS A 262 20.03 -4.53 11.28
CA LYS A 262 21.34 -5.18 11.19
C LYS A 262 21.44 -6.09 9.97
N ILE A 263 20.43 -6.93 9.70
CA ILE A 263 20.38 -7.80 8.51
C ILE A 263 20.42 -6.96 7.22
N PHE A 264 19.68 -5.86 7.15
CA PHE A 264 19.67 -4.99 5.97
C PHE A 264 21.02 -4.33 5.69
N THR A 265 21.78 -3.99 6.74
CA THR A 265 23.10 -3.35 6.64
C THR A 265 24.25 -4.33 6.48
N THR A 266 24.08 -5.59 6.92
CA THR A 266 25.12 -6.61 6.80
C THR A 266 25.40 -6.94 5.34
N ASN A 267 26.68 -6.98 4.96
CA ASN A 267 27.08 -7.38 3.63
C ASN A 267 26.93 -8.91 3.49
N PHE A 268 26.17 -9.37 2.51
CA PHE A 268 26.08 -10.78 2.17
C PHE A 268 27.09 -11.19 1.10
N VAL A 269 27.68 -10.23 0.39
CA VAL A 269 28.87 -10.38 -0.43
C VAL A 269 29.90 -9.38 0.08
N ASP A 270 31.03 -9.86 0.55
CA ASP A 270 32.15 -9.05 1.04
C ASP A 270 33.43 -9.49 0.30
N LEU A 271 33.64 -8.86 -0.86
CA LEU A 271 34.85 -8.96 -1.67
C LEU A 271 35.65 -7.65 -1.49
N ASP A 272 36.96 -7.68 -1.63
CA ASP A 272 37.83 -6.51 -1.37
C ASP A 272 37.35 -5.24 -2.08
N ASN A 273 36.78 -5.35 -3.29
CA ASN A 273 36.29 -4.23 -4.09
C ASN A 273 34.74 -4.15 -4.19
N LEU A 274 33.98 -5.14 -3.68
CA LEU A 274 32.53 -5.20 -3.86
C LEU A 274 31.84 -5.65 -2.57
N LYS A 275 31.20 -4.71 -1.91
CA LYS A 275 30.40 -4.97 -0.69
C LYS A 275 28.93 -4.80 -1.02
N ILE A 276 28.16 -5.89 -1.04
CA ILE A 276 26.73 -5.87 -1.35
C ILE A 276 25.93 -6.11 -0.07
N SER A 277 25.05 -5.17 0.27
CA SER A 277 24.01 -5.31 1.30
C SER A 277 22.64 -5.02 0.69
N ILE A 278 21.57 -5.43 1.37
CA ILE A 278 20.21 -5.21 0.92
C ILE A 278 19.93 -3.70 0.72
N ILE A 279 20.41 -2.86 1.65
CA ILE A 279 20.26 -1.40 1.53
C ILE A 279 20.99 -0.88 0.29
N ARG A 280 22.24 -1.29 0.06
CA ARG A 280 23.00 -0.83 -1.10
C ARG A 280 22.35 -1.21 -2.41
N LEU A 281 21.81 -2.44 -2.48
CA LEU A 281 21.06 -2.90 -3.65
C LEU A 281 19.81 -2.06 -3.88
N SER A 282 19.04 -1.79 -2.82
CA SER A 282 17.83 -0.97 -2.90
C SER A 282 18.13 0.48 -3.33
N VAL A 283 19.23 1.06 -2.83
CA VAL A 283 19.69 2.39 -3.22
C VAL A 283 20.13 2.39 -4.70
N ALA A 284 20.89 1.37 -5.14
CA ALA A 284 21.31 1.27 -6.54
C ALA A 284 20.11 1.20 -7.49
N VAL A 285 19.10 0.37 -7.19
CA VAL A 285 17.88 0.29 -7.98
C VAL A 285 17.10 1.61 -7.96
N SER A 286 17.04 2.29 -6.83
CA SER A 286 16.37 3.60 -6.72
C SER A 286 17.08 4.67 -7.52
N LEU A 287 18.41 4.70 -7.50
CA LEU A 287 19.23 5.59 -8.32
C LEU A 287 19.03 5.32 -9.80
N TRP A 288 18.94 4.06 -10.23
CA TRP A 288 18.61 3.71 -11.60
C TRP A 288 17.33 4.39 -12.10
N PHE A 289 16.24 4.36 -11.32
CA PHE A 289 15.00 5.03 -11.72
C PHE A 289 15.16 6.55 -11.80
N ILE A 290 15.91 7.17 -10.87
CA ILE A 290 16.15 8.61 -10.85
C ILE A 290 17.00 9.01 -12.07
N PHE A 291 18.10 8.31 -12.35
CA PHE A 291 18.95 8.59 -13.51
C PHE A 291 18.21 8.37 -14.82
N SER A 292 17.44 7.29 -14.94
CA SER A 292 16.60 7.03 -16.10
C SER A 292 15.62 8.19 -16.37
N TYR A 293 15.01 8.74 -15.32
CA TYR A 293 14.15 9.91 -15.44
C TYR A 293 14.92 11.16 -15.90
N ILE A 294 16.09 11.41 -15.32
CA ILE A 294 16.94 12.57 -15.69
C ILE A 294 17.35 12.48 -17.16
N CYS A 295 17.85 11.32 -17.62
CA CYS A 295 18.23 11.10 -19.00
C CYS A 295 17.06 11.30 -19.96
N ASN A 296 15.88 10.75 -19.65
CA ASN A 296 14.69 10.93 -20.48
C ASN A 296 14.25 12.40 -20.54
N THR A 297 14.31 13.11 -19.42
CA THR A 297 13.94 14.54 -19.36
C THR A 297 14.92 15.41 -20.14
N LEU A 298 16.22 15.18 -20.00
CA LEU A 298 17.26 15.89 -20.75
C LEU A 298 17.09 15.67 -22.25
N ARG A 299 16.86 14.42 -22.64
CA ARG A 299 16.62 14.08 -24.04
C ARG A 299 15.43 14.84 -24.63
N GLU A 300 14.32 14.90 -23.92
CA GLU A 300 13.14 15.60 -24.41
C GLU A 300 13.31 17.11 -24.45
N ILE A 301 14.06 17.70 -23.52
CA ILE A 301 14.41 19.12 -23.54
C ILE A 301 15.31 19.42 -24.77
N MET A 302 16.32 18.58 -25.02
CA MET A 302 17.17 18.73 -26.19
C MET A 302 16.38 18.61 -27.51
N ARG A 303 15.48 17.63 -27.58
CA ARG A 303 14.60 17.47 -28.74
C ARG A 303 13.73 18.69 -28.98
N GLN A 304 13.16 19.28 -27.94
CA GLN A 304 12.36 20.51 -28.06
C GLN A 304 13.20 21.70 -28.52
N GLN A 305 14.46 21.82 -28.07
CA GLN A 305 15.39 22.85 -28.55
C GLN A 305 15.78 22.62 -30.01
N PHE A 306 16.08 21.38 -30.43
CA PHE A 306 16.42 21.08 -31.84
C PHE A 306 15.23 21.34 -32.75
N MET A 307 14.02 20.95 -32.37
CA MET A 307 12.81 21.24 -33.14
C MET A 307 12.53 22.75 -33.28
N ARG A 308 12.95 23.55 -32.30
CA ARG A 308 12.77 25.01 -32.33
C ARG A 308 13.80 25.69 -33.23
N ASN A 309 15.04 25.18 -33.29
CA ASN A 309 16.13 25.81 -34.02
C ASN A 309 16.19 25.37 -35.49
N ASP A 310 16.02 24.07 -35.79
CA ASP A 310 16.10 23.50 -37.14
C ASP A 310 15.23 22.24 -37.25
N PRO A 311 13.99 22.37 -37.71
CA PRO A 311 13.07 21.23 -37.77
C PRO A 311 13.51 20.15 -38.77
N THR A 312 14.31 20.48 -39.79
CA THR A 312 14.75 19.53 -40.81
C THR A 312 15.87 18.60 -40.37
N THR A 313 16.69 18.99 -39.41
CA THR A 313 17.80 18.18 -38.86
C THR A 313 17.52 17.64 -37.45
N ALA A 314 16.35 17.94 -36.89
CA ALA A 314 15.99 17.60 -35.49
C ALA A 314 16.03 16.10 -35.22
N ASP A 315 15.52 15.25 -36.11
CA ASP A 315 15.49 13.79 -35.93
C ASP A 315 16.90 13.17 -35.98
N SER A 316 17.79 13.69 -36.84
CA SER A 316 19.18 13.24 -36.95
C SER A 316 19.98 13.59 -35.68
N ARG A 317 19.77 14.79 -35.13
CA ARG A 317 20.40 15.25 -33.89
C ARG A 317 19.83 14.56 -32.66
N ASP A 318 18.53 14.20 -32.65
CA ASP A 318 17.92 13.39 -31.57
C ASP A 318 18.52 11.98 -31.52
N MET A 319 18.82 11.36 -32.70
CA MET A 319 19.52 10.08 -32.76
C MET A 319 20.95 10.17 -32.22
N MET A 320 21.69 11.22 -32.52
CA MET A 320 23.04 11.45 -31.97
C MET A 320 22.98 11.65 -30.46
N GLY A 321 22.06 12.48 -29.96
CA GLY A 321 21.85 12.68 -28.52
C GLY A 321 21.46 11.41 -27.77
N LYS A 322 20.66 10.55 -28.40
CA LYS A 322 20.30 9.22 -27.84
C LYS A 322 21.52 8.32 -27.68
N ASN A 323 22.40 8.26 -28.69
CA ASN A 323 23.59 7.44 -28.64
C ASN A 323 24.58 7.92 -27.55
N VAL A 324 24.75 9.24 -27.40
CA VAL A 324 25.59 9.81 -26.32
C VAL A 324 25.03 9.49 -24.94
N LEU A 325 23.71 9.62 -24.72
CA LEU A 325 23.07 9.35 -23.42
C LEU A 325 22.94 7.83 -23.09
N GLN A 326 23.12 6.95 -24.10
CA GLN A 326 23.15 5.49 -23.85
C GLN A 326 24.53 4.98 -23.43
N VAL A 327 25.59 5.76 -23.65
CA VAL A 327 26.98 5.39 -23.31
C VAL A 327 27.35 5.88 -21.90
N VAL A 328 26.64 6.84 -21.35
CA VAL A 328 26.76 7.31 -19.96
C VAL A 328 25.84 6.53 -19.05
#